data_5bdb67cfd3a9a8f98dd5fa61ebc9bce6
#
_entry.id   5bdb67cfd3a9a8f98dd5fa61ebc9bce6
#
_cell.length_a   1.000
_cell.length_b   1.000
_cell.length_c   1.000
_cell.angle_alpha   90.00
_cell.angle_beta   90.00
_cell.angle_gamma   90.00
#
_symmetry.space_group_name_H-M   'P 1'
#
loop_
_entity.id
_entity.type
_entity.pdbx_description
1 polymer ?
#
loop_
_entity_poly.entity_id
_entity_poly.type
_entity_poly.pdbx_seq_one_letter_code
_entity_poly.pdbx_strand_id
1 'polypeptide(L)'
;MKYKLLFIFGTRPEAIKMAPLIKAFQKETTFDTKVCVTAQHREMLDQVLGFFDIKADYDLNVMKPNQNLYTLTATIITELKAVLEDCNSDYIFVHGDTTTTMAASIAGFYAGAKVCHIEAGLRTFNKYAPFPEEINRKVTGAIADFHFAPTQQAKQNLLREGVEEKSILVTGNTVIDALLESSKRVVNLQDKEIDTLKDVVDCTKKLILVTGHRRENQGEGFIHICEALKKIALQNPEVQIIYPVHLNPNVKEPVYRILSGIENVKLIAPLAYPAFVWLMNQSYLIITDSGGVQEEAPSLGKPVLVMRDTTERPEAVSAGTVILVGTDEQKIVDECEQLLNNQEKYSKMSALHNPYGDGKACKRIVEFFKKKK
;
A
#
# COMPACT_ATOMS: atom_id res chain seq x y z
N MET A 1 9.85 -11.57 -32.04
CA MET A 1 8.95 -12.29 -31.10
C MET A 1 8.66 -11.34 -29.92
N LYS A 2 7.43 -11.29 -29.41
CA LYS A 2 7.11 -10.50 -28.23
C LYS A 2 7.34 -11.36 -26.99
N TYR A 3 7.86 -10.78 -25.90
CA TYR A 3 7.87 -11.46 -24.62
C TYR A 3 6.46 -11.51 -24.05
N LYS A 4 6.06 -12.67 -23.56
CA LYS A 4 4.77 -12.91 -22.93
C LYS A 4 4.90 -12.72 -21.41
N LEU A 5 4.18 -11.76 -20.89
CA LEU A 5 4.19 -11.39 -19.47
C LEU A 5 2.85 -11.72 -18.85
N LEU A 6 2.85 -12.39 -17.71
CA LEU A 6 1.65 -12.67 -16.93
C LEU A 6 1.76 -12.02 -15.54
N PHE A 7 0.89 -11.09 -15.23
CA PHE A 7 0.78 -10.44 -13.93
C PHE A 7 -0.23 -11.20 -13.07
N ILE A 8 0.20 -11.67 -11.88
CA ILE A 8 -0.64 -12.49 -11.01
C ILE A 8 -0.77 -11.82 -9.65
N PHE A 9 -1.99 -11.53 -9.23
CA PHE A 9 -2.28 -10.93 -7.93
C PHE A 9 -3.71 -11.24 -7.47
N GLY A 10 -4.01 -11.05 -6.17
CA GLY A 10 -5.31 -11.44 -5.61
C GLY A 10 -5.97 -10.43 -4.69
N THR A 11 -5.22 -9.44 -4.22
CA THR A 11 -5.71 -8.49 -3.22
C THR A 11 -5.74 -7.06 -3.76
N ARG A 12 -6.55 -6.21 -3.12
CA ARG A 12 -6.61 -4.77 -3.43
C ARG A 12 -5.25 -4.06 -3.36
N PRO A 13 -4.43 -4.24 -2.32
CA PRO A 13 -3.11 -3.61 -2.26
C PRO A 13 -2.17 -4.03 -3.40
N GLU A 14 -2.16 -5.32 -3.75
CA GLU A 14 -1.38 -5.81 -4.88
C GLU A 14 -1.85 -5.16 -6.20
N ALA A 15 -3.16 -5.11 -6.43
CA ALA A 15 -3.75 -4.51 -7.63
C ALA A 15 -3.34 -3.04 -7.78
N ILE A 16 -3.42 -2.24 -6.72
CA ILE A 16 -3.00 -0.82 -6.72
C ILE A 16 -1.54 -0.71 -7.16
N LYS A 17 -0.66 -1.50 -6.58
CA LYS A 17 0.79 -1.43 -6.82
C LYS A 17 1.20 -2.01 -8.17
N MET A 18 0.45 -2.98 -8.69
CA MET A 18 0.73 -3.60 -10.00
C MET A 18 0.12 -2.82 -11.18
N ALA A 19 -0.97 -2.09 -10.96
CA ALA A 19 -1.69 -1.38 -12.00
C ALA A 19 -0.81 -0.45 -12.86
N PRO A 20 -0.01 0.47 -12.31
CA PRO A 20 0.82 1.35 -13.12
C PRO A 20 1.88 0.57 -13.92
N LEU A 21 2.40 -0.54 -13.37
CA LEU A 21 3.37 -1.39 -14.04
C LEU A 21 2.73 -2.14 -15.23
N ILE A 22 1.54 -2.69 -15.05
CA ILE A 22 0.75 -3.31 -16.12
C ILE A 22 0.52 -2.30 -17.25
N LYS A 23 0.03 -1.11 -16.92
CA LYS A 23 -0.19 -0.03 -17.91
C LYS A 23 1.09 0.38 -18.62
N ALA A 24 2.23 0.42 -17.91
CA ALA A 24 3.51 0.75 -18.51
C ALA A 24 3.95 -0.31 -19.55
N PHE A 25 3.80 -1.60 -19.24
CA PHE A 25 4.11 -2.68 -20.18
C PHE A 25 3.12 -2.76 -21.35
N GLN A 26 1.82 -2.53 -21.12
CA GLN A 26 0.80 -2.50 -22.19
C GLN A 26 1.05 -1.41 -23.25
N LYS A 27 1.72 -0.32 -22.89
CA LYS A 27 2.12 0.73 -23.85
C LYS A 27 3.27 0.33 -24.77
N GLU A 28 3.98 -0.75 -24.43
CA GLU A 28 5.16 -1.19 -25.16
C GLU A 28 4.79 -2.31 -26.15
N THR A 29 5.03 -2.09 -27.43
CA THR A 29 4.68 -3.05 -28.49
C THR A 29 5.49 -4.35 -28.47
N THR A 30 6.57 -4.37 -27.68
CA THR A 30 7.50 -5.51 -27.56
C THR A 30 7.06 -6.57 -26.57
N PHE A 31 6.05 -6.27 -25.76
CA PHE A 31 5.51 -7.18 -24.76
C PHE A 31 4.06 -7.55 -25.07
N ASP A 32 3.70 -8.79 -24.77
CA ASP A 32 2.33 -9.28 -24.72
C ASP A 32 1.98 -9.45 -23.24
N THR A 33 1.14 -8.55 -22.72
CA THR A 33 0.89 -8.41 -21.28
C THR A 33 -0.50 -8.90 -20.94
N LYS A 34 -0.57 -9.96 -20.15
CA LYS A 34 -1.81 -10.55 -19.62
C LYS A 34 -1.90 -10.42 -18.12
N VAL A 35 -3.12 -10.42 -17.59
CA VAL A 35 -3.44 -10.26 -16.19
C VAL A 35 -4.27 -11.44 -15.70
N CYS A 36 -3.82 -12.08 -14.62
CA CYS A 36 -4.53 -13.13 -13.92
C CYS A 36 -4.84 -12.68 -12.49
N VAL A 37 -6.11 -12.71 -12.10
CA VAL A 37 -6.53 -12.40 -10.74
C VAL A 37 -6.96 -13.66 -10.01
N THR A 38 -6.54 -13.80 -8.74
CA THR A 38 -7.01 -14.89 -7.86
C THR A 38 -8.27 -14.51 -7.10
N ALA A 39 -8.58 -13.20 -7.04
CA ALA A 39 -9.80 -12.61 -6.48
C ALA A 39 -10.06 -13.02 -5.01
N GLN A 40 -9.07 -12.86 -4.12
CA GLN A 40 -9.23 -13.10 -2.69
C GLN A 40 -10.25 -12.15 -2.01
N HIS A 41 -10.41 -10.90 -2.54
CA HIS A 41 -11.37 -9.89 -2.06
C HIS A 41 -12.05 -9.24 -3.26
N ARG A 42 -13.02 -9.93 -3.85
CA ARG A 42 -13.62 -9.63 -5.16
C ARG A 42 -14.01 -8.17 -5.35
N GLU A 43 -14.95 -7.68 -4.55
CA GLU A 43 -15.51 -6.33 -4.73
C GLU A 43 -14.45 -5.22 -4.66
N MET A 44 -13.56 -5.30 -3.69
CA MET A 44 -12.49 -4.31 -3.51
C MET A 44 -11.44 -4.38 -4.63
N LEU A 45 -11.20 -5.57 -5.18
CA LEU A 45 -10.27 -5.78 -6.28
C LEU A 45 -10.84 -5.19 -7.57
N ASP A 46 -12.12 -5.49 -7.87
CA ASP A 46 -12.81 -5.03 -9.08
C ASP A 46 -12.90 -3.50 -9.12
N GLN A 47 -13.12 -2.83 -7.99
CA GLN A 47 -13.07 -1.36 -7.90
C GLN A 47 -11.73 -0.79 -8.35
N VAL A 48 -10.62 -1.40 -7.92
CA VAL A 48 -9.27 -0.95 -8.30
C VAL A 48 -9.00 -1.22 -9.78
N LEU A 49 -9.35 -2.41 -10.26
CA LEU A 49 -9.21 -2.75 -11.69
C LEU A 49 -10.00 -1.76 -12.57
N GLY A 50 -11.24 -1.46 -12.19
CA GLY A 50 -12.05 -0.46 -12.88
C GLY A 50 -11.44 0.94 -12.83
N PHE A 51 -10.95 1.37 -11.65
CA PHE A 51 -10.30 2.66 -11.53
C PHE A 51 -9.06 2.81 -12.41
N PHE A 52 -8.24 1.78 -12.58
CA PHE A 52 -7.06 1.80 -13.43
C PHE A 52 -7.33 1.34 -14.88
N ASP A 53 -8.59 1.08 -15.27
CA ASP A 53 -8.97 0.55 -16.59
C ASP A 53 -8.18 -0.73 -16.96
N ILE A 54 -8.07 -1.66 -16.03
CA ILE A 54 -7.43 -2.96 -16.23
C ILE A 54 -8.51 -4.01 -16.35
N LYS A 55 -8.41 -4.82 -17.39
CA LYS A 55 -9.23 -6.02 -17.59
C LYS A 55 -8.38 -7.24 -17.28
N ALA A 56 -8.87 -8.11 -16.42
CA ALA A 56 -8.27 -9.42 -16.21
C ALA A 56 -8.53 -10.32 -17.42
N ASP A 57 -7.47 -10.98 -17.92
CA ASP A 57 -7.56 -12.00 -18.95
C ASP A 57 -7.99 -13.34 -18.37
N TYR A 58 -7.54 -13.61 -17.12
CA TYR A 58 -7.88 -14.82 -16.37
C TYR A 58 -8.36 -14.43 -14.97
N ASP A 59 -9.41 -15.14 -14.54
CA ASP A 59 -10.01 -14.92 -13.23
C ASP A 59 -10.26 -16.27 -12.56
N LEU A 60 -9.47 -16.58 -11.53
CA LEU A 60 -9.54 -17.88 -10.85
C LEU A 60 -10.64 -17.95 -9.80
N ASN A 61 -11.10 -16.80 -9.28
CA ASN A 61 -12.16 -16.69 -8.28
C ASN A 61 -12.03 -17.69 -7.13
N VAL A 62 -10.82 -17.74 -6.52
CA VAL A 62 -10.46 -18.81 -5.56
C VAL A 62 -11.08 -18.65 -4.17
N MET A 63 -11.74 -17.52 -3.88
CA MET A 63 -12.29 -17.26 -2.54
C MET A 63 -13.48 -18.17 -2.25
N LYS A 64 -13.40 -18.89 -1.15
CA LYS A 64 -14.47 -19.72 -0.61
C LYS A 64 -14.71 -19.41 0.87
N PRO A 65 -15.94 -19.49 1.37
CA PRO A 65 -16.20 -19.34 2.80
C PRO A 65 -15.36 -20.32 3.64
N ASN A 66 -14.84 -19.84 4.78
CA ASN A 66 -14.02 -20.63 5.72
C ASN A 66 -12.76 -21.27 5.14
N GLN A 67 -12.21 -20.69 4.07
CA GLN A 67 -10.98 -21.17 3.46
C GLN A 67 -9.77 -20.95 4.39
N ASN A 68 -8.94 -21.99 4.54
CA ASN A 68 -7.68 -21.90 5.27
C ASN A 68 -6.48 -21.76 4.32
N LEU A 69 -5.30 -21.45 4.88
CA LEU A 69 -4.08 -21.24 4.10
C LEU A 69 -3.68 -22.46 3.27
N TYR A 70 -3.89 -23.69 3.78
CA TYR A 70 -3.54 -24.93 3.06
C TYR A 70 -4.37 -25.07 1.79
N THR A 71 -5.69 -24.97 1.91
CA THR A 71 -6.59 -25.10 0.76
C THR A 71 -6.43 -23.94 -0.21
N LEU A 72 -6.23 -22.70 0.27
CA LEU A 72 -5.97 -21.54 -0.58
C LEU A 72 -4.71 -21.73 -1.41
N THR A 73 -3.59 -22.08 -0.78
CA THR A 73 -2.30 -22.31 -1.46
C THR A 73 -2.42 -23.42 -2.52
N ALA A 74 -2.99 -24.57 -2.15
CA ALA A 74 -3.16 -25.69 -3.06
C ALA A 74 -4.06 -25.32 -4.25
N THR A 75 -5.18 -24.62 -4.00
CA THR A 75 -6.10 -24.18 -5.07
C THR A 75 -5.40 -23.24 -6.03
N ILE A 76 -4.68 -22.21 -5.56
CA ILE A 76 -3.98 -21.26 -6.44
C ILE A 76 -2.97 -21.99 -7.32
N ILE A 77 -2.13 -22.88 -6.76
CA ILE A 77 -1.14 -23.64 -7.54
C ILE A 77 -1.82 -24.49 -8.62
N THR A 78 -2.90 -25.18 -8.26
CA THR A 78 -3.60 -26.09 -9.16
C THR A 78 -4.31 -25.36 -10.30
N GLU A 79 -5.02 -24.27 -9.99
CA GLU A 79 -5.77 -23.49 -10.98
C GLU A 79 -4.84 -22.72 -11.92
N LEU A 80 -3.69 -22.25 -11.44
CA LEU A 80 -2.70 -21.56 -12.26
C LEU A 80 -2.07 -22.47 -13.30
N LYS A 81 -2.10 -23.80 -13.13
CA LYS A 81 -1.56 -24.74 -14.15
C LYS A 81 -2.18 -24.50 -15.51
N ALA A 82 -3.51 -24.50 -15.61
CA ALA A 82 -4.22 -24.30 -16.89
C ALA A 82 -3.93 -22.91 -17.49
N VAL A 83 -3.84 -21.86 -16.66
CA VAL A 83 -3.51 -20.50 -17.11
C VAL A 83 -2.10 -20.43 -17.67
N LEU A 84 -1.13 -21.05 -17.02
CA LEU A 84 0.28 -21.04 -17.44
C LEU A 84 0.48 -21.87 -18.73
N GLU A 85 -0.23 -22.99 -18.88
CA GLU A 85 -0.23 -23.80 -20.10
C GLU A 85 -0.83 -23.02 -21.30
N ASP A 86 -1.94 -22.30 -21.10
CA ASP A 86 -2.58 -21.48 -22.14
C ASP A 86 -1.75 -20.23 -22.50
N CYS A 87 -1.31 -19.49 -21.50
CA CYS A 87 -0.54 -18.26 -21.70
C CYS A 87 0.86 -18.54 -22.25
N ASN A 88 1.50 -19.63 -21.83
CA ASN A 88 2.90 -19.97 -22.12
C ASN A 88 3.84 -18.76 -21.92
N SER A 89 3.82 -18.22 -20.68
CA SER A 89 4.48 -16.96 -20.33
C SER A 89 5.99 -17.11 -20.22
N ASP A 90 6.76 -16.18 -20.78
CA ASP A 90 8.21 -16.09 -20.56
C ASP A 90 8.53 -15.61 -19.14
N TYR A 91 7.69 -14.69 -18.63
CA TYR A 91 7.85 -14.08 -17.30
C TYR A 91 6.52 -13.99 -16.58
N ILE A 92 6.52 -14.33 -15.31
CA ILE A 92 5.42 -14.02 -14.40
C ILE A 92 5.82 -12.93 -13.42
N PHE A 93 4.91 -12.01 -13.15
CA PHE A 93 5.10 -10.92 -12.18
C PHE A 93 4.22 -11.17 -10.97
N VAL A 94 4.84 -11.22 -9.80
CA VAL A 94 4.19 -11.37 -8.49
C VAL A 94 4.58 -10.22 -7.58
N HIS A 95 3.77 -9.89 -6.58
CA HIS A 95 3.97 -8.71 -5.77
C HIS A 95 3.96 -9.00 -4.27
N GLY A 96 4.97 -8.51 -3.55
CA GLY A 96 5.00 -8.48 -2.08
C GLY A 96 5.04 -9.87 -1.47
N ASP A 97 4.05 -10.22 -0.63
CA ASP A 97 4.15 -11.29 0.35
C ASP A 97 2.86 -12.08 0.60
N THR A 98 1.86 -11.91 -0.24
CA THR A 98 0.60 -12.63 -0.08
C THR A 98 0.76 -14.13 -0.34
N THR A 99 -0.22 -14.92 0.08
CA THR A 99 -0.29 -16.36 -0.29
C THR A 99 -0.38 -16.51 -1.80
N THR A 100 -1.05 -15.60 -2.51
CA THR A 100 -1.07 -15.57 -3.97
C THR A 100 0.32 -15.43 -4.55
N THR A 101 1.12 -14.51 -4.04
CA THR A 101 2.51 -14.28 -4.49
C THR A 101 3.37 -15.53 -4.35
N MET A 102 3.35 -16.18 -3.20
CA MET A 102 4.11 -17.40 -2.93
C MET A 102 3.63 -18.55 -3.84
N ALA A 103 2.32 -18.81 -3.87
CA ALA A 103 1.75 -19.90 -4.64
C ALA A 103 1.96 -19.73 -6.16
N ALA A 104 1.81 -18.51 -6.67
CA ALA A 104 2.08 -18.18 -8.07
C ALA A 104 3.55 -18.34 -8.44
N SER A 105 4.48 -18.01 -7.53
CA SER A 105 5.91 -18.22 -7.75
C SER A 105 6.24 -19.71 -7.90
N ILE A 106 5.67 -20.56 -7.05
CA ILE A 106 5.82 -22.03 -7.16
C ILE A 106 5.24 -22.56 -8.48
N ALA A 107 4.02 -22.14 -8.83
CA ALA A 107 3.37 -22.57 -10.06
C ALA A 107 4.15 -22.13 -11.32
N GLY A 108 4.64 -20.88 -11.34
CA GLY A 108 5.46 -20.35 -12.44
C GLY A 108 6.78 -21.10 -12.61
N PHE A 109 7.45 -21.40 -11.48
CA PHE A 109 8.66 -22.23 -11.52
C PHE A 109 8.40 -23.61 -12.11
N TYR A 110 7.31 -24.27 -11.74
CA TYR A 110 6.93 -25.57 -12.31
C TYR A 110 6.61 -25.51 -13.79
N ALA A 111 6.09 -24.38 -14.26
CA ALA A 111 5.81 -24.16 -15.69
C ALA A 111 7.04 -23.72 -16.49
N GLY A 112 8.20 -23.51 -15.87
CA GLY A 112 9.43 -23.02 -16.49
C GLY A 112 9.43 -21.54 -16.84
N ALA A 113 8.47 -20.75 -16.36
CA ALA A 113 8.44 -19.30 -16.51
C ALA A 113 9.40 -18.63 -15.52
N LYS A 114 10.03 -17.53 -15.94
CA LYS A 114 10.88 -16.73 -15.04
C LYS A 114 10.04 -15.89 -14.09
N VAL A 115 10.36 -15.96 -12.80
CA VAL A 115 9.61 -15.27 -11.74
C VAL A 115 10.21 -13.90 -11.45
N CYS A 116 9.39 -12.86 -11.55
CA CYS A 116 9.71 -11.47 -11.30
C CYS A 116 9.00 -11.00 -10.02
N HIS A 117 9.76 -10.77 -8.95
CA HIS A 117 9.22 -10.37 -7.65
C HIS A 117 9.27 -8.86 -7.48
N ILE A 118 8.10 -8.21 -7.51
CA ILE A 118 7.93 -6.78 -7.24
C ILE A 118 7.80 -6.56 -5.72
N GLU A 119 8.39 -5.49 -5.19
CA GLU A 119 8.49 -5.19 -3.76
C GLU A 119 9.28 -6.28 -3.01
N ALA A 120 10.36 -6.76 -3.63
CA ALA A 120 11.20 -7.80 -3.08
C ALA A 120 12.12 -7.30 -1.96
N GLY A 121 12.39 -8.15 -0.96
CA GLY A 121 13.45 -7.91 0.03
C GLY A 121 13.02 -7.21 1.31
N LEU A 122 11.74 -6.88 1.50
CA LEU A 122 11.25 -6.46 2.82
C LEU A 122 11.36 -7.61 3.81
N ARG A 123 11.88 -7.35 5.03
CA ARG A 123 12.08 -8.36 6.07
C ARG A 123 11.82 -7.81 7.47
N THR A 124 11.20 -8.65 8.30
CA THR A 124 11.12 -8.46 9.75
C THR A 124 12.11 -9.37 10.49
N PHE A 125 12.61 -10.42 9.81
CA PHE A 125 13.44 -11.48 10.39
C PHE A 125 12.74 -12.28 11.49
N ASN A 126 11.44 -12.09 11.67
CA ASN A 126 10.61 -12.89 12.57
C ASN A 126 9.56 -13.66 11.75
N LYS A 127 9.76 -14.97 11.57
CA LYS A 127 8.89 -15.83 10.76
C LYS A 127 7.42 -15.88 11.22
N TYR A 128 7.12 -15.39 12.41
CA TYR A 128 5.78 -15.34 12.98
C TYR A 128 5.15 -13.95 12.98
N ALA A 129 5.89 -12.90 12.53
CA ALA A 129 5.38 -11.54 12.53
C ALA A 129 5.94 -10.70 11.35
N PRO A 130 5.10 -10.37 10.36
CA PRO A 130 3.71 -10.82 10.16
C PRO A 130 3.65 -12.28 9.71
N PHE A 131 2.54 -12.95 10.05
CA PHE A 131 2.29 -14.33 9.66
C PHE A 131 1.07 -14.40 8.73
N PRO A 132 1.16 -15.08 7.55
CA PRO A 132 2.29 -15.91 7.03
C PRO A 132 3.29 -15.15 6.14
N GLU A 133 3.20 -13.81 6.07
CA GLU A 133 3.82 -12.97 5.05
C GLU A 133 5.35 -13.06 5.04
N GLU A 134 6.00 -13.14 6.21
CA GLU A 134 7.47 -13.22 6.27
C GLU A 134 8.01 -14.50 5.62
N ILE A 135 7.31 -15.62 5.78
CA ILE A 135 7.67 -16.89 5.12
C ILE A 135 7.34 -16.83 3.63
N ASN A 136 6.20 -16.24 3.24
CA ASN A 136 5.85 -16.06 1.84
C ASN A 136 6.92 -15.28 1.09
N ARG A 137 7.46 -14.20 1.69
CA ARG A 137 8.56 -13.40 1.12
C ARG A 137 9.81 -14.23 0.88
N LYS A 138 10.19 -15.06 1.86
CA LYS A 138 11.39 -15.91 1.78
C LYS A 138 11.26 -16.98 0.71
N VAL A 139 10.13 -17.67 0.66
CA VAL A 139 9.87 -18.68 -0.37
C VAL A 139 9.86 -18.04 -1.77
N THR A 140 9.16 -16.93 -1.94
CA THR A 140 9.16 -16.17 -3.20
C THR A 140 10.58 -15.73 -3.58
N GLY A 141 11.33 -15.18 -2.63
CA GLY A 141 12.70 -14.72 -2.84
C GLY A 141 13.67 -15.85 -3.25
N ALA A 142 13.46 -17.07 -2.74
CA ALA A 142 14.28 -18.21 -3.13
C ALA A 142 13.99 -18.73 -4.56
N ILE A 143 12.79 -18.46 -5.09
CA ILE A 143 12.33 -18.93 -6.41
C ILE A 143 12.56 -17.87 -7.48
N ALA A 144 12.45 -16.59 -7.14
CA ALA A 144 12.45 -15.51 -8.11
C ALA A 144 13.79 -15.38 -8.87
N ASP A 145 13.70 -15.18 -10.20
CA ASP A 145 14.83 -14.91 -11.07
C ASP A 145 15.22 -13.42 -11.04
N PHE A 146 14.26 -12.52 -10.79
CA PHE A 146 14.46 -11.07 -10.72
C PHE A 146 13.76 -10.47 -9.53
N HIS A 147 14.49 -9.62 -8.80
CA HIS A 147 14.06 -8.98 -7.58
C HIS A 147 14.03 -7.46 -7.76
N PHE A 148 12.85 -6.86 -7.75
CA PHE A 148 12.68 -5.42 -7.83
C PHE A 148 12.47 -4.87 -6.42
N ALA A 149 13.57 -4.43 -5.82
CA ALA A 149 13.61 -3.98 -4.43
C ALA A 149 13.14 -2.52 -4.31
N PRO A 150 12.29 -2.18 -3.34
CA PRO A 150 11.83 -0.81 -3.16
C PRO A 150 12.91 0.12 -2.61
N THR A 151 13.84 -0.39 -1.80
CA THR A 151 14.87 0.39 -1.12
C THR A 151 16.24 -0.30 -1.16
N GLN A 152 17.29 0.45 -0.81
CA GLN A 152 18.62 -0.13 -0.64
C GLN A 152 18.67 -1.13 0.52
N GLN A 153 17.90 -0.88 1.59
CA GLN A 153 17.81 -1.83 2.71
C GLN A 153 17.18 -3.15 2.27
N ALA A 154 16.13 -3.11 1.44
CA ALA A 154 15.51 -4.31 0.86
C ALA A 154 16.52 -5.08 -0.03
N LYS A 155 17.34 -4.39 -0.83
CA LYS A 155 18.45 -5.02 -1.57
C LYS A 155 19.44 -5.70 -0.63
N GLN A 156 19.86 -5.04 0.46
CA GLN A 156 20.79 -5.62 1.43
C GLN A 156 20.23 -6.88 2.10
N ASN A 157 18.94 -6.91 2.37
CA ASN A 157 18.29 -8.10 2.93
C ASN A 157 18.37 -9.30 1.97
N LEU A 158 18.12 -9.07 0.67
CA LEU A 158 18.26 -10.11 -0.37
C LEU A 158 19.70 -10.62 -0.50
N LEU A 159 20.68 -9.72 -0.50
CA LEU A 159 22.10 -10.09 -0.54
C LEU A 159 22.52 -10.94 0.67
N ARG A 160 22.03 -10.63 1.87
CA ARG A 160 22.25 -11.43 3.09
C ARG A 160 21.67 -12.85 2.99
N GLU A 161 20.63 -13.03 2.21
CA GLU A 161 19.99 -14.32 1.94
C GLU A 161 20.63 -15.08 0.76
N GLY A 162 21.72 -14.55 0.20
CA GLY A 162 22.49 -15.19 -0.87
C GLY A 162 21.95 -14.96 -2.28
N VAL A 163 21.02 -14.01 -2.47
CA VAL A 163 20.52 -13.64 -3.80
C VAL A 163 21.65 -12.93 -4.57
N GLU A 164 21.88 -13.36 -5.81
CA GLU A 164 22.90 -12.76 -6.67
C GLU A 164 22.62 -11.28 -6.99
N GLU A 165 23.59 -10.41 -6.80
CA GLU A 165 23.42 -8.96 -6.99
C GLU A 165 22.91 -8.59 -8.38
N LYS A 166 23.33 -9.30 -9.43
CA LYS A 166 22.90 -9.06 -10.83
C LYS A 166 21.41 -9.30 -11.06
N SER A 167 20.74 -10.06 -10.18
CA SER A 167 19.29 -10.32 -10.22
C SER A 167 18.46 -9.31 -9.43
N ILE A 168 19.10 -8.37 -8.71
CA ILE A 168 18.46 -7.39 -7.86
C ILE A 168 18.53 -6.00 -8.51
N LEU A 169 17.39 -5.37 -8.69
CA LEU A 169 17.30 -3.97 -9.13
C LEU A 169 16.57 -3.14 -8.08
N VAL A 170 17.21 -2.08 -7.58
CA VAL A 170 16.52 -1.11 -6.71
C VAL A 170 15.74 -0.14 -7.59
N THR A 171 14.40 -0.20 -7.49
CA THR A 171 13.49 0.53 -8.37
C THR A 171 12.77 1.68 -7.68
N GLY A 172 12.62 1.63 -6.37
CA GLY A 172 11.56 2.30 -5.66
C GLY A 172 10.32 1.40 -5.58
N ASN A 173 9.33 1.81 -4.80
CA ASN A 173 8.06 1.10 -4.66
C ASN A 173 7.05 1.59 -5.71
N THR A 174 6.42 0.67 -6.41
CA THR A 174 5.39 0.97 -7.44
C THR A 174 4.13 1.61 -6.85
N VAL A 175 3.94 1.55 -5.52
CA VAL A 175 2.85 2.28 -4.84
C VAL A 175 2.97 3.79 -5.05
N ILE A 176 4.20 4.32 -5.17
CA ILE A 176 4.42 5.75 -5.39
C ILE A 176 4.01 6.14 -6.82
N ASP A 177 4.32 5.28 -7.81
CA ASP A 177 3.83 5.46 -9.18
C ASP A 177 2.30 5.47 -9.21
N ALA A 178 1.66 4.50 -8.54
CA ALA A 178 0.20 4.42 -8.43
C ALA A 178 -0.41 5.66 -7.77
N LEU A 179 0.16 6.11 -6.64
CA LEU A 179 -0.31 7.27 -5.92
C LEU A 179 -0.23 8.54 -6.76
N LEU A 180 0.92 8.82 -7.38
CA LEU A 180 1.12 10.04 -8.15
C LEU A 180 0.26 10.08 -9.43
N GLU A 181 0.00 8.93 -10.07
CA GLU A 181 -0.95 8.83 -11.16
C GLU A 181 -2.38 9.06 -10.67
N SER A 182 -2.76 8.38 -9.59
CA SER A 182 -4.10 8.49 -8.98
C SER A 182 -4.39 9.90 -8.47
N SER A 183 -3.41 10.54 -7.81
CA SER A 183 -3.50 11.92 -7.31
C SER A 183 -3.87 12.93 -8.40
N LYS A 184 -3.33 12.77 -9.60
CA LYS A 184 -3.68 13.60 -10.76
C LYS A 184 -5.07 13.25 -11.31
N ARG A 185 -5.40 11.97 -11.37
CA ARG A 185 -6.65 11.47 -11.94
C ARG A 185 -7.86 11.87 -11.10
N VAL A 186 -7.77 11.78 -9.76
CA VAL A 186 -8.89 12.07 -8.85
C VAL A 186 -9.34 13.54 -8.85
N VAL A 187 -8.50 14.47 -9.31
CA VAL A 187 -8.84 15.90 -9.37
C VAL A 187 -10.08 16.16 -10.24
N ASN A 188 -10.19 15.44 -11.37
CA ASN A 188 -11.27 15.59 -12.34
C ASN A 188 -12.19 14.37 -12.43
N LEU A 189 -12.05 13.42 -11.49
CA LEU A 189 -12.85 12.21 -11.47
C LEU A 189 -14.28 12.53 -11.01
N GLN A 190 -15.27 12.10 -11.79
CA GLN A 190 -16.66 12.08 -11.37
C GLN A 190 -16.89 10.84 -10.52
N ASP A 191 -16.98 11.00 -9.21
CA ASP A 191 -17.12 9.93 -8.24
C ASP A 191 -17.99 10.39 -7.08
N LYS A 192 -19.00 9.58 -6.74
CA LYS A 192 -20.00 9.94 -5.71
C LYS A 192 -19.41 10.08 -4.30
N GLU A 193 -18.38 9.27 -3.96
CA GLU A 193 -17.71 9.40 -2.66
C GLU A 193 -16.91 10.70 -2.60
N ILE A 194 -16.21 11.04 -3.69
CA ILE A 194 -15.47 12.31 -3.79
C ILE A 194 -16.43 13.50 -3.71
N ASP A 195 -17.57 13.45 -4.39
CA ASP A 195 -18.57 14.53 -4.34
C ASP A 195 -19.13 14.68 -2.92
N THR A 196 -19.43 13.58 -2.24
CA THR A 196 -19.81 13.61 -0.81
C THR A 196 -18.71 14.21 0.08
N LEU A 197 -17.44 13.88 -0.20
CA LEU A 197 -16.32 14.43 0.57
C LEU A 197 -16.16 15.95 0.35
N LYS A 198 -16.43 16.47 -0.84
CA LYS A 198 -16.40 17.92 -1.12
C LYS A 198 -17.41 18.69 -0.26
N ASP A 199 -18.55 18.07 0.05
CA ASP A 199 -19.57 18.66 0.93
C ASP A 199 -19.17 18.61 2.42
N VAL A 200 -18.30 17.67 2.79
CA VAL A 200 -17.85 17.44 4.18
C VAL A 200 -16.60 18.23 4.51
N VAL A 201 -15.67 18.37 3.54
CA VAL A 201 -14.38 19.05 3.73
C VAL A 201 -14.55 20.55 3.76
N ASP A 202 -14.17 21.17 4.85
CA ASP A 202 -14.11 22.62 4.99
C ASP A 202 -12.75 23.14 4.48
N CYS A 203 -12.74 23.67 3.27
CA CYS A 203 -11.51 24.20 2.64
C CYS A 203 -10.89 25.42 3.34
N THR A 204 -11.58 26.01 4.32
CA THR A 204 -11.05 27.12 5.14
C THR A 204 -10.21 26.67 6.31
N LYS A 205 -10.28 25.38 6.64
CA LYS A 205 -9.59 24.75 7.78
C LYS A 205 -8.39 23.91 7.36
N LYS A 206 -7.41 23.78 8.24
CA LYS A 206 -6.35 22.78 8.07
C LYS A 206 -6.93 21.38 8.30
N LEU A 207 -6.89 20.53 7.28
CA LEU A 207 -7.45 19.18 7.36
C LEU A 207 -6.43 18.19 7.94
N ILE A 208 -6.80 17.52 9.03
CA ILE A 208 -6.10 16.35 9.55
C ILE A 208 -6.85 15.09 9.13
N LEU A 209 -6.20 14.24 8.32
CA LEU A 209 -6.71 12.93 8.00
C LEU A 209 -6.24 11.91 9.03
N VAL A 210 -7.18 11.17 9.61
CA VAL A 210 -6.85 10.12 10.59
C VAL A 210 -7.21 8.75 10.01
N THR A 211 -6.31 7.78 10.14
CA THR A 211 -6.60 6.36 9.88
C THR A 211 -6.01 5.49 10.98
N GLY A 212 -6.80 4.62 11.58
CA GLY A 212 -6.34 3.73 12.65
C GLY A 212 -7.21 2.48 12.73
N HIS A 213 -6.57 1.30 12.79
CA HIS A 213 -7.27 0.02 12.87
C HIS A 213 -6.39 -1.14 13.37
N ARG A 214 -5.11 -0.89 13.66
CA ARG A 214 -4.16 -1.93 14.03
C ARG A 214 -4.53 -2.61 15.35
N ARG A 215 -4.42 -3.94 15.37
CA ARG A 215 -4.76 -4.76 16.55
C ARG A 215 -3.88 -4.44 17.75
N GLU A 216 -2.62 -4.08 17.50
CA GLU A 216 -1.65 -3.71 18.54
C GLU A 216 -2.07 -2.48 19.35
N ASN A 217 -2.87 -1.60 18.78
CA ASN A 217 -3.37 -0.39 19.43
C ASN A 217 -4.70 -0.60 20.17
N GLN A 218 -5.38 -1.75 20.00
CA GLN A 218 -6.70 -1.98 20.59
C GLN A 218 -6.66 -1.98 22.13
N GLY A 219 -7.76 -1.55 22.74
CA GLY A 219 -7.87 -1.37 24.17
C GLY A 219 -7.47 0.04 24.61
N GLU A 220 -6.66 0.17 25.65
CA GLU A 220 -6.27 1.47 26.24
C GLU A 220 -5.52 2.37 25.25
N GLY A 221 -4.62 1.80 24.45
CA GLY A 221 -3.89 2.57 23.45
C GLY A 221 -4.82 3.29 22.48
N PHE A 222 -5.91 2.63 22.04
CA PHE A 222 -6.87 3.24 21.13
C PHE A 222 -7.71 4.34 21.80
N ILE A 223 -7.99 4.19 23.11
CA ILE A 223 -8.65 5.24 23.91
C ILE A 223 -7.74 6.48 24.01
N HIS A 224 -6.45 6.30 24.30
CA HIS A 224 -5.49 7.41 24.37
C HIS A 224 -5.37 8.15 23.03
N ILE A 225 -5.36 7.42 21.90
CA ILE A 225 -5.40 8.03 20.57
C ILE A 225 -6.66 8.89 20.40
N CYS A 226 -7.84 8.36 20.76
CA CYS A 226 -9.10 9.11 20.64
C CYS A 226 -9.13 10.36 21.56
N GLU A 227 -8.62 10.27 22.78
CA GLU A 227 -8.55 11.43 23.68
C GLU A 227 -7.54 12.48 23.16
N ALA A 228 -6.41 12.06 22.56
CA ALA A 228 -5.49 12.96 21.88
C ALA A 228 -6.17 13.71 20.72
N LEU A 229 -6.90 13.00 19.86
CA LEU A 229 -7.62 13.60 18.74
C LEU A 229 -8.70 14.57 19.21
N LYS A 230 -9.41 14.24 20.30
CA LYS A 230 -10.38 15.13 20.94
C LYS A 230 -9.73 16.40 21.46
N LYS A 231 -8.58 16.29 22.15
CA LYS A 231 -7.83 17.47 22.63
C LYS A 231 -7.39 18.35 21.46
N ILE A 232 -6.80 17.77 20.41
CA ILE A 232 -6.39 18.50 19.21
C ILE A 232 -7.59 19.26 18.61
N ALA A 233 -8.75 18.60 18.46
CA ALA A 233 -9.93 19.22 17.89
C ALA A 233 -10.46 20.39 18.74
N LEU A 234 -10.50 20.23 20.07
CA LEU A 234 -11.03 21.26 20.96
C LEU A 234 -10.09 22.45 21.12
N GLN A 235 -8.78 22.24 21.03
CA GLN A 235 -7.77 23.29 21.14
C GLN A 235 -7.58 24.08 19.83
N ASN A 236 -7.98 23.51 18.68
CA ASN A 236 -7.74 24.08 17.36
C ASN A 236 -9.05 24.18 16.55
N PRO A 237 -9.89 25.18 16.78
CA PRO A 237 -11.15 25.33 16.04
C PRO A 237 -10.95 25.59 14.53
N GLU A 238 -9.77 26.05 14.11
CA GLU A 238 -9.35 26.24 12.72
C GLU A 238 -8.88 24.93 12.04
N VAL A 239 -8.89 23.82 12.75
CA VAL A 239 -8.55 22.51 12.23
C VAL A 239 -9.84 21.70 12.03
N GLN A 240 -9.87 20.90 10.97
CA GLN A 240 -10.90 19.87 10.78
C GLN A 240 -10.23 18.49 10.82
N ILE A 241 -10.78 17.57 11.60
CA ILE A 241 -10.38 16.17 11.61
C ILE A 241 -11.39 15.36 10.79
N ILE A 242 -10.91 14.61 9.81
CA ILE A 242 -11.73 13.61 9.11
C ILE A 242 -11.15 12.22 9.36
N TYR A 243 -11.99 11.35 9.87
CA TYR A 243 -11.61 9.98 10.22
C TYR A 243 -12.52 8.96 9.52
N PRO A 244 -12.04 8.33 8.42
CA PRO A 244 -12.68 7.13 7.87
C PRO A 244 -12.57 5.97 8.86
N VAL A 245 -13.66 5.69 9.58
CA VAL A 245 -13.66 4.76 10.73
C VAL A 245 -13.76 3.32 10.24
N HIS A 246 -12.80 2.49 10.63
CA HIS A 246 -12.80 1.07 10.31
C HIS A 246 -14.01 0.35 10.97
N LEU A 247 -14.62 -0.60 10.25
CA LEU A 247 -15.86 -1.27 10.66
C LEU A 247 -15.70 -2.23 11.85
N ASN A 248 -14.46 -2.60 12.23
CA ASN A 248 -14.22 -3.44 13.39
C ASN A 248 -14.81 -2.79 14.66
N PRO A 249 -15.65 -3.49 15.42
CA PRO A 249 -16.26 -2.96 16.66
C PRO A 249 -15.24 -2.40 17.65
N ASN A 250 -14.07 -3.05 17.79
CA ASN A 250 -13.00 -2.61 18.69
C ASN A 250 -12.37 -1.26 18.30
N VAL A 251 -12.61 -0.80 17.06
CA VAL A 251 -12.22 0.52 16.57
C VAL A 251 -13.42 1.46 16.62
N LYS A 252 -14.54 1.02 16.06
CA LYS A 252 -15.73 1.85 15.89
C LYS A 252 -16.29 2.35 17.23
N GLU A 253 -16.40 1.47 18.22
CA GLU A 253 -17.02 1.83 19.51
C GLU A 253 -16.27 2.95 20.24
N PRO A 254 -14.97 2.86 20.54
CA PRO A 254 -14.25 3.95 21.22
C PRO A 254 -14.22 5.23 20.41
N VAL A 255 -14.06 5.15 19.06
CA VAL A 255 -14.04 6.34 18.19
C VAL A 255 -15.37 7.10 18.28
N TYR A 256 -16.49 6.42 18.09
CA TYR A 256 -17.81 7.10 18.16
C TYR A 256 -18.14 7.58 19.57
N ARG A 257 -17.81 6.81 20.60
CA ARG A 257 -18.04 7.22 22.00
C ARG A 257 -17.30 8.50 22.38
N ILE A 258 -16.04 8.66 21.94
CA ILE A 258 -15.17 9.75 22.39
C ILE A 258 -15.25 10.96 21.45
N LEU A 259 -15.39 10.74 20.15
CA LEU A 259 -15.24 11.79 19.13
C LEU A 259 -16.56 12.28 18.55
N SER A 260 -17.70 11.57 18.79
CA SER A 260 -18.99 12.03 18.29
C SER A 260 -19.41 13.35 18.94
N GLY A 261 -20.06 14.21 18.14
CA GLY A 261 -20.58 15.50 18.62
C GLY A 261 -19.57 16.62 18.72
N ILE A 262 -18.29 16.37 18.39
CA ILE A 262 -17.29 17.42 18.30
C ILE A 262 -17.43 18.07 16.91
N GLU A 263 -17.68 19.37 16.87
CA GLU A 263 -18.12 20.13 15.68
C GLU A 263 -17.16 19.95 14.48
N ASN A 264 -15.86 20.08 14.74
CA ASN A 264 -14.78 20.02 13.75
C ASN A 264 -14.22 18.60 13.54
N VAL A 265 -14.87 17.55 14.08
CA VAL A 265 -14.54 16.14 13.82
C VAL A 265 -15.64 15.50 12.96
N LYS A 266 -15.24 14.91 11.84
CA LYS A 266 -16.15 14.20 10.93
C LYS A 266 -15.77 12.72 10.88
N LEU A 267 -16.62 11.89 11.46
CA LEU A 267 -16.50 10.42 11.41
C LEU A 267 -17.26 9.92 10.18
N ILE A 268 -16.56 9.31 9.25
CA ILE A 268 -17.13 8.84 7.99
C ILE A 268 -16.92 7.33 7.79
N ALA A 269 -17.63 6.76 6.82
CA ALA A 269 -17.42 5.36 6.43
C ALA A 269 -16.02 5.18 5.78
N PRO A 270 -15.46 3.95 5.80
CA PRO A 270 -14.26 3.64 5.04
C PRO A 270 -14.43 3.99 3.56
N LEU A 271 -13.38 4.52 2.95
CA LEU A 271 -13.39 5.02 1.59
C LEU A 271 -12.83 4.01 0.57
N ALA A 272 -13.32 4.08 -0.66
CA ALA A 272 -12.66 3.48 -1.80
C ALA A 272 -11.31 4.19 -2.08
N TYR A 273 -10.42 3.52 -2.81
CA TYR A 273 -9.06 4.03 -3.06
C TYR A 273 -9.03 5.43 -3.72
N PRO A 274 -9.84 5.73 -4.75
CA PRO A 274 -9.84 7.07 -5.36
C PRO A 274 -10.23 8.19 -4.38
N ALA A 275 -11.29 7.96 -3.61
CA ALA A 275 -11.77 8.92 -2.62
C ALA A 275 -10.77 9.11 -1.47
N PHE A 276 -10.09 8.03 -1.05
CA PHE A 276 -9.03 8.11 -0.05
C PHE A 276 -7.82 8.91 -0.56
N VAL A 277 -7.39 8.69 -1.81
CA VAL A 277 -6.31 9.49 -2.45
C VAL A 277 -6.71 10.96 -2.56
N TRP A 278 -7.96 11.24 -2.95
CA TRP A 278 -8.46 12.60 -3.00
C TRP A 278 -8.39 13.26 -1.62
N LEU A 279 -8.83 12.57 -0.57
CA LEU A 279 -8.80 13.10 0.80
C LEU A 279 -7.38 13.29 1.33
N MET A 280 -6.44 12.39 0.99
CA MET A 280 -5.00 12.58 1.28
C MET A 280 -4.45 13.85 0.60
N ASN A 281 -4.85 14.12 -0.64
CA ASN A 281 -4.43 15.35 -1.33
C ASN A 281 -4.90 16.62 -0.61
N GLN A 282 -6.11 16.61 -0.05
CA GLN A 282 -6.68 17.75 0.68
C GLN A 282 -6.06 17.92 2.07
N SER A 283 -5.46 16.87 2.64
CA SER A 283 -4.96 16.92 4.01
C SER A 283 -3.78 17.88 4.15
N TYR A 284 -3.71 18.55 5.30
CA TYR A 284 -2.55 19.29 5.77
C TYR A 284 -1.55 18.34 6.41
N LEU A 285 -2.03 17.44 7.27
CA LEU A 285 -1.23 16.49 8.03
C LEU A 285 -2.01 15.16 8.15
N ILE A 286 -1.31 14.05 8.31
CA ILE A 286 -1.93 12.71 8.43
C ILE A 286 -1.48 12.04 9.72
N ILE A 287 -2.45 11.49 10.47
CA ILE A 287 -2.20 10.68 11.67
C ILE A 287 -2.65 9.26 11.37
N THR A 288 -1.72 8.29 11.41
CA THR A 288 -2.01 6.94 10.91
C THR A 288 -1.27 5.83 11.64
N ASP A 289 -1.83 4.61 11.65
CA ASP A 289 -1.12 3.37 11.99
C ASP A 289 -0.84 2.48 10.75
N SER A 290 -1.23 2.95 9.57
CA SER A 290 -1.09 2.22 8.30
C SER A 290 0.33 2.28 7.75
N GLY A 291 0.90 1.10 7.43
CA GLY A 291 2.20 1.02 6.74
C GLY A 291 2.18 1.62 5.33
N GLY A 292 1.09 1.43 4.57
CA GLY A 292 0.95 1.99 3.22
C GLY A 292 0.93 3.51 3.23
N VAL A 293 0.20 4.13 4.15
CA VAL A 293 0.12 5.59 4.27
C VAL A 293 1.48 6.21 4.63
N GLN A 294 2.31 5.50 5.43
CA GLN A 294 3.68 5.92 5.73
C GLN A 294 4.57 5.98 4.48
N GLU A 295 4.31 5.11 3.50
CA GLU A 295 5.03 5.12 2.22
C GLU A 295 4.46 6.18 1.27
N GLU A 296 3.15 6.34 1.22
CA GLU A 296 2.41 7.14 0.23
C GLU A 296 2.40 8.64 0.55
N ALA A 297 1.97 9.00 1.74
CA ALA A 297 1.69 10.40 2.11
C ALA A 297 2.89 11.36 1.96
N PRO A 298 4.14 10.97 2.26
CA PRO A 298 5.29 11.83 2.03
C PRO A 298 5.50 12.22 0.57
N SER A 299 5.08 11.38 -0.40
CA SER A 299 5.14 11.71 -1.83
C SER A 299 4.16 12.80 -2.26
N LEU A 300 3.16 13.08 -1.42
CA LEU A 300 2.23 14.20 -1.59
C LEU A 300 2.66 15.44 -0.77
N GLY A 301 3.85 15.41 -0.16
CA GLY A 301 4.34 16.47 0.72
C GLY A 301 3.53 16.59 2.02
N LYS A 302 2.94 15.51 2.49
CA LYS A 302 2.13 15.52 3.73
C LYS A 302 2.95 14.96 4.88
N PRO A 303 3.18 15.73 5.98
CA PRO A 303 3.76 15.22 7.21
C PRO A 303 2.89 14.09 7.79
N VAL A 304 3.54 13.08 8.37
CA VAL A 304 2.85 11.91 8.92
C VAL A 304 3.24 11.68 10.37
N LEU A 305 2.26 11.63 11.26
CA LEU A 305 2.39 11.12 12.61
C LEU A 305 1.94 9.65 12.64
N VAL A 306 2.81 8.77 13.10
CA VAL A 306 2.58 7.33 13.07
C VAL A 306 2.25 6.84 14.48
N MET A 307 1.02 6.36 14.66
CA MET A 307 0.49 5.84 15.93
C MET A 307 0.98 4.41 16.18
N ARG A 308 2.30 4.24 16.22
CA ARG A 308 2.98 2.97 16.49
C ARG A 308 4.27 3.22 17.25
N ASP A 309 4.65 2.30 18.14
CA ASP A 309 5.93 2.33 18.84
C ASP A 309 7.08 1.88 17.94
N THR A 310 6.79 0.95 17.03
CA THR A 310 7.73 0.42 16.04
C THR A 310 7.09 0.40 14.66
N THR A 311 7.93 0.45 13.61
CA THR A 311 7.46 0.35 12.22
C THR A 311 8.35 -0.57 11.40
N GLU A 312 7.78 -1.29 10.45
CA GLU A 312 8.50 -2.04 9.41
C GLU A 312 9.08 -1.11 8.32
N ARG A 313 8.95 0.19 8.49
CA ARG A 313 9.39 1.24 7.55
C ARG A 313 10.42 2.17 8.21
N PRO A 314 11.55 1.63 8.67
CA PRO A 314 12.57 2.43 9.37
C PRO A 314 13.17 3.52 8.48
N GLU A 315 13.16 3.34 7.17
CA GLU A 315 13.67 4.32 6.21
C GLU A 315 12.88 5.63 6.25
N ALA A 316 11.54 5.58 6.42
CA ALA A 316 10.71 6.79 6.52
C ALA A 316 11.03 7.59 7.78
N VAL A 317 11.27 6.90 8.90
CA VAL A 317 11.69 7.52 10.17
C VAL A 317 13.07 8.15 10.04
N SER A 318 14.03 7.40 9.49
CA SER A 318 15.40 7.87 9.29
C SER A 318 15.49 9.05 8.32
N ALA A 319 14.62 9.06 7.30
CA ALA A 319 14.50 10.18 6.37
C ALA A 319 13.79 11.40 7.00
N GLY A 320 13.11 11.24 8.14
CA GLY A 320 12.35 12.30 8.80
C GLY A 320 11.01 12.63 8.12
N THR A 321 10.54 11.79 7.20
CA THR A 321 9.25 11.98 6.52
C THR A 321 8.06 11.58 7.38
N VAL A 322 8.30 10.80 8.44
CA VAL A 322 7.31 10.40 9.43
C VAL A 322 7.87 10.53 10.84
N ILE A 323 7.00 10.73 11.83
CA ILE A 323 7.34 10.77 13.26
C ILE A 323 6.55 9.67 13.97
N LEU A 324 7.24 8.77 14.70
CA LEU A 324 6.59 7.77 15.54
C LEU A 324 6.11 8.43 16.83
N VAL A 325 4.80 8.43 17.04
CA VAL A 325 4.16 8.99 18.23
C VAL A 325 3.62 7.92 19.19
N GLY A 326 3.55 6.66 18.75
CA GLY A 326 2.97 5.59 19.55
C GLY A 326 1.49 5.80 19.80
N THR A 327 1.04 5.32 20.95
CA THR A 327 -0.31 5.56 21.49
C THR A 327 -0.28 6.55 22.66
N ASP A 328 0.82 7.25 22.85
CA ASP A 328 0.99 8.26 23.90
C ASP A 328 0.19 9.52 23.56
N GLU A 329 -0.83 9.81 24.37
CA GLU A 329 -1.76 10.91 24.18
C GLU A 329 -1.04 12.25 24.08
N GLN A 330 -0.14 12.54 25.03
CA GLN A 330 0.56 13.83 25.09
C GLN A 330 1.50 14.01 23.90
N LYS A 331 2.23 12.96 23.53
CA LYS A 331 3.14 13.00 22.38
C LYS A 331 2.41 13.22 21.07
N ILE A 332 1.22 12.60 20.89
CA ILE A 332 0.37 12.82 19.69
C ILE A 332 -0.04 14.29 19.63
N VAL A 333 -0.50 14.86 20.74
CA VAL A 333 -0.90 16.27 20.83
C VAL A 333 0.30 17.19 20.55
N ASP A 334 1.42 17.02 21.25
CA ASP A 334 2.58 17.90 21.14
C ASP A 334 3.17 17.92 19.73
N GLU A 335 3.33 16.75 19.09
CA GLU A 335 3.85 16.66 17.73
C GLU A 335 2.88 17.25 16.69
N CYS A 336 1.57 17.06 16.89
CA CYS A 336 0.55 17.67 16.06
C CYS A 336 0.57 19.19 16.17
N GLU A 337 0.57 19.74 17.41
CA GLU A 337 0.65 21.18 17.68
C GLU A 337 1.91 21.82 17.08
N GLN A 338 3.05 21.14 17.18
CA GLN A 338 4.27 21.62 16.55
C GLN A 338 4.12 21.73 15.03
N LEU A 339 3.50 20.74 14.36
CA LEU A 339 3.29 20.79 12.90
C LEU A 339 2.24 21.82 12.50
N LEU A 340 1.25 22.08 13.34
CA LEU A 340 0.22 23.11 13.10
C LEU A 340 0.77 24.53 13.25
N ASN A 341 1.64 24.77 14.23
CA ASN A 341 2.05 26.10 14.67
C ASN A 341 3.49 26.47 14.24
N ASN A 342 4.33 25.52 13.83
CA ASN A 342 5.69 25.76 13.37
C ASN A 342 5.81 25.51 11.87
N GLN A 343 5.68 26.58 11.08
CA GLN A 343 5.75 26.53 9.62
C GLN A 343 7.12 26.02 9.11
N GLU A 344 8.20 26.28 9.81
CA GLU A 344 9.54 25.82 9.43
C GLU A 344 9.63 24.29 9.56
N LYS A 345 9.20 23.73 10.71
CA LYS A 345 9.14 22.27 10.93
C LYS A 345 8.26 21.59 9.89
N TYR A 346 7.06 22.16 9.64
CA TYR A 346 6.14 21.66 8.63
C TYR A 346 6.77 21.64 7.23
N SER A 347 7.31 22.78 6.77
CA SER A 347 7.89 22.94 5.45
C SER A 347 9.11 22.03 5.27
N LYS A 348 9.96 21.89 6.29
CA LYS A 348 11.09 20.97 6.28
C LYS A 348 10.63 19.54 6.06
N MET A 349 9.64 19.08 6.83
CA MET A 349 9.13 17.70 6.74
C MET A 349 8.43 17.44 5.41
N SER A 350 7.63 18.39 4.91
CA SER A 350 6.90 18.29 3.63
C SER A 350 7.82 18.26 2.40
N ALA A 351 9.01 18.85 2.49
CA ALA A 351 9.97 18.95 1.38
C ALA A 351 10.94 17.76 1.31
N LEU A 352 10.93 16.85 2.31
CA LEU A 352 11.84 15.71 2.35
C LEU A 352 11.56 14.72 1.21
N HIS A 353 12.64 14.18 0.67
CA HIS A 353 12.53 13.14 -0.35
C HIS A 353 12.00 11.83 0.25
N ASN A 354 11.01 11.25 -0.40
CA ASN A 354 10.44 9.97 0.03
C ASN A 354 11.42 8.82 -0.24
N PRO A 355 11.88 8.07 0.78
CA PRO A 355 12.84 6.99 0.61
C PRO A 355 12.28 5.80 -0.21
N TYR A 356 10.96 5.69 -0.34
CA TYR A 356 10.31 4.61 -1.08
C TYR A 356 10.18 4.87 -2.58
N GLY A 357 10.54 6.05 -3.07
CA GLY A 357 10.60 6.28 -4.50
C GLY A 357 10.18 7.68 -4.96
N ASP A 358 10.35 7.88 -6.26
CA ASP A 358 10.11 9.14 -6.98
C ASP A 358 9.02 9.01 -8.07
N GLY A 359 8.22 7.93 -8.03
CA GLY A 359 7.18 7.66 -9.02
C GLY A 359 7.72 7.21 -10.39
N LYS A 360 8.92 6.62 -10.42
CA LYS A 360 9.54 6.10 -11.65
C LYS A 360 9.93 4.63 -11.54
N ALA A 361 9.39 3.90 -10.56
CA ALA A 361 9.69 2.49 -10.36
C ALA A 361 9.26 1.67 -11.57
N CYS A 362 8.04 1.88 -12.05
CA CYS A 362 7.51 1.19 -13.23
C CYS A 362 8.37 1.44 -14.48
N LYS A 363 8.82 2.69 -14.70
CA LYS A 363 9.71 3.04 -15.80
C LYS A 363 11.03 2.27 -15.72
N ARG A 364 11.67 2.20 -14.54
CA ARG A 364 12.92 1.47 -14.33
C ARG A 364 12.77 -0.02 -14.62
N ILE A 365 11.65 -0.62 -14.21
CA ILE A 365 11.36 -2.03 -14.46
C ILE A 365 11.19 -2.29 -15.96
N VAL A 366 10.41 -1.49 -16.68
CA VAL A 366 10.21 -1.64 -18.13
C VAL A 366 11.53 -1.46 -18.88
N GLU A 367 12.34 -0.46 -18.54
CA GLU A 367 13.66 -0.23 -19.14
C GLU A 367 14.64 -1.39 -18.92
N PHE A 368 14.57 -2.03 -17.72
CA PHE A 368 15.36 -3.22 -17.45
C PHE A 368 15.05 -4.35 -18.44
N PHE A 369 13.77 -4.62 -18.72
CA PHE A 369 13.39 -5.65 -19.68
C PHE A 369 13.69 -5.26 -21.13
N LYS A 370 13.62 -4.00 -21.49
CA LYS A 370 14.05 -3.52 -22.83
C LYS A 370 15.53 -3.74 -23.11
N LYS A 371 16.38 -3.66 -22.08
CA LYS A 371 17.83 -3.88 -22.22
C LYS A 371 18.24 -5.35 -22.25
N LYS A 372 17.35 -6.27 -21.90
CA LYS A 372 17.57 -7.73 -21.95
C LYS A 372 17.29 -8.36 -23.32
N LYS A 373 16.90 -7.55 -24.29
CA LYS A 373 16.87 -7.90 -25.70
C LYS A 373 18.28 -7.86 -26.28
#